data_7adfe0964180a943ad3b4984fea7ac07
#
_entry.id   7adfe0964180a943ad3b4984fea7ac07
#
_cell.length_a   1.000
_cell.length_b   1.000
_cell.length_c   1.000
_cell.angle_alpha   90.00
_cell.angle_beta   90.00
_cell.angle_gamma   90.00
#
_symmetry.space_group_name_H-M   'P 1'
#
loop_
_entity.id
_entity.type
_entity.pdbx_description
1 polymer ?
#
loop_
_entity_poly.entity_id
_entity_poly.type
_entity_poly.pdbx_seq_one_letter_code
_entity_poly.pdbx_strand_id
1 'polypeptide(L)'
;TAAIVLVVLVWELARPTLKRTVARLHLLWVEHRRAAAPSGYDPGRERRAEQRARSLLRSCVNEHDWAMYRDLGFLRVWGRGGEHADGEDASYAYLIYPHKPLVAYMIETGELLSEYCVAFPDESKPYGSSRLPDSDDVLAKWMALSADERRLVGEANMHLPGRQVDPDRVRRDLARLRRWEYERVRTRERPSPRRGGERDNVRAA
;
A
#
# COMPACT_ATOMS: atom_id res chain seq x y z
N THR A 1 35.70 35.12 -27.05
CA THR A 1 35.71 34.83 -25.58
C THR A 1 34.77 35.73 -24.79
N ALA A 2 34.76 37.07 -25.03
CA ALA A 2 33.88 38.00 -24.32
C ALA A 2 32.37 37.71 -24.51
N ALA A 3 31.94 37.31 -25.69
CA ALA A 3 30.54 36.99 -26.00
C ALA A 3 30.04 35.78 -25.20
N ILE A 4 30.87 34.75 -24.97
CA ILE A 4 30.50 33.57 -24.20
C ILE A 4 30.29 33.92 -22.72
N VAL A 5 31.18 34.75 -22.16
CA VAL A 5 31.07 35.22 -20.78
C VAL A 5 29.80 36.05 -20.58
N LEU A 6 29.47 36.90 -21.54
CA LEU A 6 28.26 37.72 -21.49
C LEU A 6 26.99 36.87 -21.55
N VAL A 7 26.93 35.83 -22.39
CA VAL A 7 25.83 34.88 -22.46
C VAL A 7 25.64 34.11 -21.14
N VAL A 8 26.76 33.66 -20.54
CA VAL A 8 26.72 32.95 -19.25
C VAL A 8 26.20 33.88 -18.13
N LEU A 9 26.65 35.11 -18.06
CA LEU A 9 26.21 36.09 -17.08
C LEU A 9 24.73 36.43 -17.22
N VAL A 10 24.27 36.65 -18.45
CA VAL A 10 22.85 36.90 -18.75
C VAL A 10 21.99 35.66 -18.34
N TRP A 11 22.45 34.46 -18.61
CA TRP A 11 21.80 33.22 -18.23
C TRP A 11 21.69 33.06 -16.72
N GLU A 12 22.79 33.29 -15.98
CA GLU A 12 22.76 33.19 -14.50
C GLU A 12 21.85 34.25 -13.85
N LEU A 13 21.80 35.47 -14.39
CA LEU A 13 20.88 36.51 -13.96
C LEU A 13 19.40 36.20 -14.30
N ALA A 14 19.15 35.59 -15.44
CA ALA A 14 17.79 35.24 -15.89
C ALA A 14 17.24 33.95 -15.19
N ARG A 15 18.12 33.04 -14.77
CA ARG A 15 17.78 31.74 -14.20
C ARG A 15 16.84 31.81 -12.99
N PRO A 16 17.04 32.70 -11.97
CA PRO A 16 16.12 32.78 -10.83
C PRO A 16 14.76 33.36 -11.20
N THR A 17 14.72 34.31 -12.14
CA THR A 17 13.46 34.89 -12.63
C THR A 17 12.67 33.87 -13.45
N LEU A 18 13.35 33.10 -14.31
CA LEU A 18 12.74 32.03 -15.09
C LEU A 18 12.14 30.93 -14.19
N LYS A 19 12.87 30.50 -13.16
CA LYS A 19 12.36 29.54 -12.18
C LYS A 19 11.10 30.04 -11.47
N ARG A 20 11.09 31.32 -11.07
CA ARG A 20 9.91 31.94 -10.40
C ARG A 20 8.71 32.06 -11.34
N THR A 21 8.94 32.43 -12.60
CA THR A 21 7.84 32.52 -13.60
C THR A 21 7.28 31.14 -13.95
N VAL A 22 8.12 30.13 -14.13
CA VAL A 22 7.67 28.75 -14.37
C VAL A 22 6.88 28.20 -13.16
N ALA A 23 7.36 28.45 -11.95
CA ALA A 23 6.64 28.05 -10.73
C ALA A 23 5.29 28.75 -10.60
N ARG A 24 5.21 30.05 -10.92
CA ARG A 24 3.93 30.80 -10.94
C ARG A 24 2.99 30.29 -12.02
N LEU A 25 3.47 30.03 -13.21
CA LEU A 25 2.65 29.46 -14.30
C LEU A 25 2.15 28.07 -13.95
N HIS A 26 2.97 27.25 -13.32
CA HIS A 26 2.56 25.94 -12.83
C HIS A 26 1.45 26.05 -11.76
N LEU A 27 1.60 26.96 -10.80
CA LEU A 27 0.57 27.22 -9.79
C LEU A 27 -0.75 27.72 -10.42
N LEU A 28 -0.70 28.68 -11.34
CA LEU A 28 -1.87 29.17 -12.06
C LEU A 28 -2.54 28.08 -12.91
N TRP A 29 -1.75 27.20 -13.53
CA TRP A 29 -2.27 26.08 -14.29
C TRP A 29 -2.96 25.04 -13.39
N VAL A 30 -2.38 24.76 -12.22
CA VAL A 30 -2.98 23.88 -11.21
C VAL A 30 -4.27 24.48 -10.66
N GLU A 31 -4.28 25.78 -10.35
CA GLU A 31 -5.50 26.51 -9.93
C GLU A 31 -6.57 26.53 -11.01
N HIS A 32 -6.20 26.78 -12.26
CA HIS A 32 -7.14 26.75 -13.38
C HIS A 32 -7.75 25.36 -13.59
N ARG A 33 -6.96 24.29 -13.49
CA ARG A 33 -7.47 22.91 -13.49
C ARG A 33 -8.38 22.61 -12.30
N ARG A 34 -8.10 23.18 -11.13
CA ARG A 34 -8.97 23.03 -9.94
C ARG A 34 -10.30 23.76 -10.10
N ALA A 35 -10.26 24.98 -10.66
CA ALA A 35 -11.47 25.77 -10.93
C ALA A 35 -12.34 25.16 -12.05
N ALA A 36 -11.74 24.48 -13.01
CA ALA A 36 -12.45 23.78 -14.09
C ALA A 36 -12.99 22.39 -13.68
N ALA A 37 -12.65 21.89 -12.48
CA ALA A 37 -13.27 20.67 -11.98
C ALA A 37 -14.74 20.93 -11.67
N PRO A 38 -15.69 20.18 -12.26
CA PRO A 38 -17.11 20.37 -11.97
C PRO A 38 -17.33 20.21 -10.46
N SER A 39 -17.87 21.25 -9.82
CA SER A 39 -18.19 21.30 -8.39
C SER A 39 -19.39 20.42 -8.01
N GLY A 40 -19.82 19.55 -8.91
CA GLY A 40 -20.91 18.61 -8.67
C GLY A 40 -20.47 17.43 -7.77
N TYR A 41 -21.24 17.16 -6.73
CA TYR A 41 -21.12 15.92 -5.97
C TYR A 41 -21.31 14.73 -6.91
N ASP A 42 -20.28 13.88 -7.05
CA ASP A 42 -20.32 12.64 -7.83
C ASP A 42 -20.34 11.45 -6.87
N PRO A 43 -21.49 10.86 -6.59
CA PRO A 43 -21.62 9.77 -5.62
C PRO A 43 -20.87 8.48 -6.02
N GLY A 44 -20.47 8.38 -7.29
CA GLY A 44 -19.69 7.24 -7.80
C GLY A 44 -18.18 7.44 -7.78
N ARG A 45 -17.70 8.65 -7.49
CA ARG A 45 -16.26 8.99 -7.57
C ARG A 45 -15.40 8.14 -6.64
N GLU A 46 -15.79 8.04 -5.38
CA GLU A 46 -15.04 7.27 -4.37
C GLU A 46 -15.02 5.77 -4.72
N ARG A 47 -16.16 5.22 -5.16
CA ARG A 47 -16.24 3.81 -5.60
C ARG A 47 -15.31 3.56 -6.79
N ARG A 48 -15.29 4.44 -7.79
CA ARG A 48 -14.41 4.29 -8.95
C ARG A 48 -12.95 4.47 -8.58
N ALA A 49 -12.63 5.37 -7.64
CA ALA A 49 -11.29 5.54 -7.11
C ALA A 49 -10.82 4.26 -6.40
N GLU A 50 -11.62 3.70 -5.50
CA GLU A 50 -11.31 2.45 -4.81
C GLU A 50 -11.18 1.26 -5.77
N GLN A 51 -12.02 1.15 -6.81
CA GLN A 51 -11.88 0.10 -7.82
C GLN A 51 -10.54 0.17 -8.57
N ARG A 52 -10.08 1.37 -8.93
CA ARG A 52 -8.76 1.56 -9.55
C ARG A 52 -7.63 1.23 -8.58
N ALA A 53 -7.72 1.71 -7.35
CA ALA A 53 -6.78 1.43 -6.28
C ALA A 53 -6.66 -0.08 -6.01
N ARG A 54 -7.77 -0.80 -5.94
CA ARG A 54 -7.77 -2.27 -5.82
C ARG A 54 -7.10 -2.96 -7.00
N SER A 55 -7.35 -2.49 -8.22
CA SER A 55 -6.70 -3.05 -9.42
C SER A 55 -5.19 -2.80 -9.39
N LEU A 56 -4.77 -1.63 -8.93
CA LEU A 56 -3.35 -1.28 -8.77
C LEU A 56 -2.69 -2.14 -7.68
N LEU A 57 -3.30 -2.22 -6.49
CA LEU A 57 -2.80 -3.07 -5.41
C LEU A 57 -2.61 -4.51 -5.89
N ARG A 58 -3.62 -5.08 -6.58
CA ARG A 58 -3.54 -6.43 -7.15
C ARG A 58 -2.37 -6.61 -8.12
N SER A 59 -2.02 -5.59 -8.90
CA SER A 59 -0.91 -5.67 -9.85
C SER A 59 0.48 -5.55 -9.20
N CYS A 60 0.55 -5.01 -7.98
CA CYS A 60 1.81 -4.75 -7.27
C CYS A 60 2.18 -5.85 -6.27
N VAL A 61 1.20 -6.52 -5.66
CA VAL A 61 1.43 -7.57 -4.66
C VAL A 61 1.32 -8.96 -5.30
N ASN A 62 1.88 -9.98 -4.63
CA ASN A 62 1.73 -11.37 -5.08
C ASN A 62 0.29 -11.88 -4.85
N GLU A 63 -0.06 -13.02 -5.47
CA GLU A 63 -1.42 -13.59 -5.39
C GLU A 63 -1.83 -14.00 -3.97
N HIS A 64 -0.88 -14.37 -3.10
CA HIS A 64 -1.14 -14.70 -1.71
C HIS A 64 -1.57 -13.45 -0.93
N ASP A 65 -0.81 -12.37 -1.05
CA ASP A 65 -1.08 -11.09 -0.38
C ASP A 65 -2.36 -10.46 -0.91
N TRP A 66 -2.57 -10.51 -2.23
CA TRP A 66 -3.85 -10.06 -2.81
C TRP A 66 -5.05 -10.82 -2.24
N ALA A 67 -4.95 -12.15 -2.15
CA ALA A 67 -6.02 -12.96 -1.59
C ALA A 67 -6.24 -12.65 -0.09
N MET A 68 -5.16 -12.42 0.67
CA MET A 68 -5.24 -12.00 2.07
C MET A 68 -6.00 -10.68 2.21
N TYR A 69 -5.62 -9.65 1.45
CA TYR A 69 -6.31 -8.36 1.47
C TYR A 69 -7.78 -8.46 1.07
N ARG A 70 -8.08 -9.20 0.00
CA ARG A 70 -9.45 -9.41 -0.50
C ARG A 70 -10.34 -10.08 0.55
N ASP A 71 -9.83 -11.10 1.23
CA ASP A 71 -10.61 -11.98 2.11
C ASP A 71 -10.67 -11.45 3.55
N LEU A 72 -9.58 -10.81 4.03
CA LEU A 72 -9.44 -10.35 5.41
C LEU A 72 -9.54 -8.82 5.58
N GLY A 73 -9.24 -8.03 4.53
CA GLY A 73 -9.27 -6.58 4.55
C GLY A 73 -7.99 -5.92 5.08
N PHE A 74 -6.91 -6.68 5.22
CA PHE A 74 -5.58 -6.21 5.63
C PHE A 74 -4.48 -7.05 4.99
N LEU A 75 -3.22 -6.58 5.05
CA LEU A 75 -2.03 -7.33 4.65
C LEU A 75 -1.14 -7.62 5.85
N ARG A 76 -0.39 -8.72 5.77
CA ARG A 76 0.75 -8.98 6.64
C ARG A 76 2.05 -8.83 5.83
N VAL A 77 3.03 -8.15 6.42
CA VAL A 77 4.39 -8.05 5.90
C VAL A 77 5.36 -8.53 6.97
N TRP A 78 6.27 -9.40 6.60
CA TRP A 78 7.29 -9.92 7.48
C TRP A 78 8.32 -8.83 7.79
N GLY A 79 8.75 -8.74 9.06
CA GLY A 79 9.84 -7.86 9.46
C GLY A 79 11.19 -8.38 8.95
N ARG A 80 12.04 -7.46 8.52
CA ARG A 80 13.38 -7.76 7.97
C ARG A 80 14.48 -7.82 9.04
N GLY A 81 14.13 -8.00 10.30
CA GLY A 81 15.08 -8.03 11.43
C GLY A 81 16.08 -9.18 11.43
N GLY A 82 16.07 -10.08 10.42
CA GLY A 82 17.03 -11.15 10.22
C GLY A 82 17.75 -11.01 8.87
N GLU A 83 18.97 -11.55 8.76
CA GLU A 83 19.80 -11.51 7.54
C GLU A 83 19.21 -12.27 6.33
N HIS A 84 18.10 -13.00 6.52
CA HIS A 84 17.46 -13.81 5.47
C HIS A 84 16.12 -13.24 5.07
N ALA A 85 16.02 -12.83 3.79
CA ALA A 85 14.91 -12.09 3.20
C ALA A 85 13.63 -12.91 2.95
N ASP A 86 13.55 -14.16 3.34
CA ASP A 86 12.49 -15.08 2.88
C ASP A 86 11.34 -15.32 3.87
N GLY A 87 11.24 -14.50 4.93
CA GLY A 87 10.05 -14.44 5.79
C GLY A 87 9.84 -15.61 6.75
N GLU A 88 10.46 -16.78 6.54
CA GLU A 88 10.26 -17.94 7.41
C GLU A 88 10.98 -17.82 8.76
N ASP A 89 12.07 -17.04 8.83
CA ASP A 89 12.86 -16.80 10.04
C ASP A 89 12.56 -15.45 10.73
N ALA A 90 11.53 -14.73 10.27
CA ALA A 90 11.18 -13.45 10.88
C ALA A 90 10.57 -13.67 12.26
N SER A 91 11.10 -13.00 13.28
CA SER A 91 10.56 -13.05 14.66
C SER A 91 9.31 -12.18 14.83
N TYR A 92 9.10 -11.18 13.97
CA TYR A 92 7.98 -10.25 14.01
C TYR A 92 7.43 -9.94 12.61
N ALA A 93 6.20 -9.43 12.58
CA ALA A 93 5.54 -9.00 11.37
C ALA A 93 4.69 -7.75 11.61
N TYR A 94 4.25 -7.13 10.52
CA TYR A 94 3.37 -5.97 10.53
C TYR A 94 2.02 -6.32 9.92
N LEU A 95 0.93 -5.83 10.55
CA LEU A 95 -0.37 -5.78 9.94
C LEU A 95 -0.61 -4.38 9.35
N ILE A 96 -1.03 -4.33 8.10
CA ILE A 96 -1.34 -3.11 7.37
C ILE A 96 -2.85 -3.02 7.19
N TYR A 97 -3.48 -2.14 7.95
CA TYR A 97 -4.90 -1.81 7.83
C TYR A 97 -5.10 -0.53 7.03
N PRO A 98 -6.21 -0.41 6.28
CA PRO A 98 -6.59 0.86 5.69
C PRO A 98 -6.76 1.94 6.77
N HIS A 99 -6.07 3.06 6.58
CA HIS A 99 -6.16 4.27 7.42
C HIS A 99 -5.91 4.06 8.93
N LYS A 100 -5.18 3.03 9.28
CA LYS A 100 -4.72 2.75 10.64
C LYS A 100 -3.21 2.71 10.68
N PRO A 101 -2.58 2.88 11.85
CA PRO A 101 -1.16 2.61 12.03
C PRO A 101 -0.78 1.21 11.53
N LEU A 102 0.49 1.04 11.18
CA LEU A 102 1.08 -0.29 11.06
C LEU A 102 1.14 -0.89 12.46
N VAL A 103 0.69 -2.12 12.63
CA VAL A 103 0.73 -2.81 13.92
C VAL A 103 1.80 -3.89 13.87
N ALA A 104 2.89 -3.69 14.64
CA ALA A 104 3.93 -4.70 14.79
C ALA A 104 3.54 -5.71 15.86
N TYR A 105 3.81 -7.00 15.59
CA TYR A 105 3.53 -8.09 16.52
C TYR A 105 4.54 -9.22 16.41
N MET A 106 4.76 -9.95 17.51
CA MET A 106 5.57 -11.18 17.54
C MET A 106 4.81 -12.32 16.88
N ILE A 107 5.46 -13.04 15.97
CA ILE A 107 4.81 -14.10 15.18
C ILE A 107 4.42 -15.29 16.06
N GLU A 108 5.33 -15.71 16.92
CA GLU A 108 5.14 -16.89 17.77
C GLU A 108 4.01 -16.71 18.79
N THR A 109 4.02 -15.59 19.51
CA THR A 109 3.09 -15.33 20.61
C THR A 109 1.85 -14.59 20.19
N GLY A 110 1.91 -13.80 19.11
CA GLY A 110 0.88 -12.84 18.72
C GLY A 110 0.86 -11.60 19.62
N GLU A 111 1.89 -11.39 20.43
CA GLU A 111 2.02 -10.21 21.27
C GLU A 111 2.24 -8.96 20.42
N LEU A 112 1.50 -7.89 20.76
CA LEU A 112 1.62 -6.61 20.06
C LEU A 112 2.83 -5.85 20.58
N LEU A 113 3.70 -5.41 19.68
CA LEU A 113 4.93 -4.69 20.01
C LEU A 113 4.73 -3.17 20.01
N SER A 114 4.19 -2.64 18.92
CA SER A 114 4.04 -1.19 18.74
C SER A 114 3.09 -0.87 17.59
N GLU A 115 2.64 0.39 17.55
CA GLU A 115 1.86 0.96 16.46
C GLU A 115 2.67 2.09 15.82
N TYR A 116 2.81 2.08 14.49
CA TYR A 116 3.56 3.08 13.74
C TYR A 116 2.62 3.89 12.86
N CYS A 117 2.44 5.16 13.19
CA CYS A 117 1.70 6.09 12.36
C CYS A 117 2.59 6.58 11.23
N VAL A 118 2.21 6.21 10.02
CA VAL A 118 2.86 6.65 8.78
C VAL A 118 1.91 7.59 8.06
N ALA A 119 2.38 8.80 7.76
CA ALA A 119 1.65 9.78 6.98
C ALA A 119 2.22 9.84 5.57
N PHE A 120 1.35 9.71 4.58
CA PHE A 120 1.69 9.99 3.19
C PHE A 120 1.03 11.31 2.81
N PRO A 121 1.79 12.43 2.79
CA PRO A 121 1.23 13.74 2.47
C PRO A 121 0.79 13.77 1.01
N ASP A 122 -0.46 14.13 0.78
CA ASP A 122 -0.94 14.47 -0.57
C ASP A 122 -0.56 15.93 -0.85
N GLU A 123 0.56 16.14 -1.53
CA GLU A 123 1.06 17.46 -1.92
C GLU A 123 0.08 18.23 -2.80
N SER A 124 -0.84 17.53 -3.49
CA SER A 124 -1.88 18.16 -4.31
C SER A 124 -3.01 18.76 -3.48
N LYS A 125 -3.08 18.41 -2.18
CA LYS A 125 -4.13 18.82 -1.26
C LYS A 125 -3.56 19.20 0.11
N PRO A 126 -2.94 20.38 0.23
CA PRO A 126 -2.21 20.78 1.43
C PRO A 126 -3.03 20.84 2.71
N TYR A 127 -4.35 20.78 2.63
CA TYR A 127 -5.26 20.78 3.79
C TYR A 127 -6.31 19.67 3.69
N GLY A 128 -5.86 18.48 3.47
CA GLY A 128 -6.39 17.20 3.90
C GLY A 128 -7.88 16.95 3.82
N SER A 129 -8.54 17.14 2.70
CA SER A 129 -9.98 16.86 2.65
C SER A 129 -10.38 15.63 1.83
N SER A 130 -9.47 14.99 1.12
CA SER A 130 -9.80 13.70 0.51
C SER A 130 -8.86 12.62 0.97
N ARG A 131 -9.40 11.75 1.77
CA ARG A 131 -8.80 10.51 2.20
C ARG A 131 -8.45 9.68 0.96
N LEU A 132 -7.27 9.09 0.93
CA LEU A 132 -6.89 8.11 -0.08
C LEU A 132 -7.93 6.98 -0.11
N PRO A 133 -8.17 6.33 -1.25
CA PRO A 133 -8.86 5.04 -1.28
C PRO A 133 -8.21 4.03 -0.33
N ASP A 134 -9.01 3.15 0.25
CA ASP A 134 -8.53 2.16 1.23
C ASP A 134 -7.36 1.33 0.67
N SER A 135 -7.46 0.90 -0.59
CA SER A 135 -6.43 0.11 -1.26
C SER A 135 -5.16 0.89 -1.59
N ASP A 136 -5.27 2.20 -1.90
CA ASP A 136 -4.11 3.06 -2.14
C ASP A 136 -3.32 3.31 -0.85
N ASP A 137 -4.01 3.51 0.28
CA ASP A 137 -3.36 3.68 1.58
C ASP A 137 -2.60 2.40 1.99
N VAL A 138 -3.21 1.24 1.79
CA VAL A 138 -2.55 -0.07 2.04
C VAL A 138 -1.37 -0.28 1.11
N LEU A 139 -1.51 0.02 -0.18
CA LEU A 139 -0.43 -0.10 -1.16
C LEU A 139 0.75 0.80 -0.81
N ALA A 140 0.50 2.07 -0.47
CA ALA A 140 1.56 3.01 -0.11
C ALA A 140 2.35 2.51 1.11
N LYS A 141 1.68 2.03 2.15
CA LYS A 141 2.32 1.44 3.34
C LYS A 141 3.10 0.18 3.00
N TRP A 142 2.52 -0.71 2.21
CA TRP A 142 3.17 -1.95 1.76
C TRP A 142 4.45 -1.65 0.97
N MET A 143 4.38 -0.73 0.00
CA MET A 143 5.54 -0.33 -0.80
C MET A 143 6.64 0.28 0.06
N ALA A 144 6.29 1.22 0.95
CA ALA A 144 7.25 1.89 1.81
C ALA A 144 7.93 0.90 2.77
N LEU A 145 7.16 0.02 3.40
CA LEU A 145 7.68 -1.01 4.31
C LEU A 145 8.55 -2.04 3.58
N SER A 146 8.14 -2.47 2.38
CA SER A 146 8.87 -3.42 1.57
C SER A 146 10.14 -2.84 0.95
N ALA A 147 10.18 -1.53 0.70
CA ALA A 147 11.36 -0.86 0.17
C ALA A 147 12.44 -0.66 1.25
N ASP A 148 12.09 0.00 2.35
CA ASP A 148 13.01 0.31 3.45
C ASP A 148 12.26 0.37 4.79
N GLU A 149 12.15 -0.77 5.46
CA GLU A 149 11.52 -0.91 6.77
C GLU A 149 12.16 0.00 7.81
N ARG A 150 13.51 0.02 7.86
CA ARG A 150 14.24 0.77 8.88
C ARG A 150 13.97 2.26 8.78
N ARG A 151 13.98 2.78 7.57
CA ARG A 151 13.67 4.18 7.31
C ARG A 151 12.23 4.50 7.66
N LEU A 152 11.27 3.68 7.21
CA LEU A 152 9.86 3.90 7.48
C LEU A 152 9.54 3.92 8.96
N VAL A 153 10.06 2.94 9.72
CA VAL A 153 9.86 2.83 11.17
C VAL A 153 10.56 3.97 11.91
N GLY A 154 11.76 4.39 11.45
CA GLY A 154 12.52 5.50 12.04
C GLY A 154 11.88 6.88 11.83
N GLU A 155 11.14 7.07 10.73
CA GLU A 155 10.42 8.32 10.43
C GLU A 155 8.98 8.33 10.99
N ALA A 156 8.43 7.16 11.35
CA ALA A 156 7.07 7.02 11.85
C ALA A 156 6.93 7.48 13.31
N ASN A 157 5.74 7.98 13.65
CA ASN A 157 5.39 8.21 15.04
C ASN A 157 5.03 6.87 15.71
N MET A 158 5.90 6.40 16.59
CA MET A 158 5.69 5.16 17.35
C MET A 158 4.75 5.39 18.54
N HIS A 159 3.82 4.47 18.73
CA HIS A 159 2.90 4.43 19.86
C HIS A 159 2.90 3.04 20.51
N LEU A 160 2.58 3.02 21.79
CA LEU A 160 2.33 1.77 22.51
C LEU A 160 1.08 1.07 21.97
N PRO A 161 1.01 -0.28 22.01
CA PRO A 161 -0.15 -1.04 21.60
C PRO A 161 -1.43 -0.57 22.31
N GLY A 162 -2.53 -0.48 21.55
CA GLY A 162 -3.82 -0.05 22.07
C GLY A 162 -4.05 1.46 22.11
N ARG A 163 -3.07 2.25 21.63
CA ARG A 163 -3.23 3.71 21.57
C ARG A 163 -4.18 4.16 20.46
N GLN A 164 -4.12 3.51 19.31
CA GLN A 164 -4.89 3.88 18.13
C GLN A 164 -5.66 2.70 17.51
N VAL A 165 -5.21 1.48 17.75
CA VAL A 165 -5.88 0.27 17.29
C VAL A 165 -6.28 -0.58 18.49
N ASP A 166 -7.54 -1.02 18.55
CA ASP A 166 -8.03 -1.90 19.61
C ASP A 166 -7.25 -3.23 19.61
N PRO A 167 -6.52 -3.58 20.69
CA PRO A 167 -5.75 -4.80 20.77
C PRO A 167 -6.59 -6.07 20.63
N ASP A 168 -7.82 -6.05 21.11
CA ASP A 168 -8.71 -7.21 20.98
C ASP A 168 -9.17 -7.42 19.55
N ARG A 169 -9.33 -6.34 18.79
CA ARG A 169 -9.54 -6.43 17.35
C ARG A 169 -8.35 -7.08 16.66
N VAL A 170 -7.13 -6.63 16.96
CA VAL A 170 -5.91 -7.19 16.37
C VAL A 170 -5.78 -8.68 16.69
N ARG A 171 -6.02 -9.09 17.95
CA ARG A 171 -6.00 -10.51 18.35
C ARG A 171 -7.03 -11.35 17.56
N ARG A 172 -8.24 -10.84 17.37
CA ARG A 172 -9.27 -11.49 16.53
C ARG A 172 -8.81 -11.61 15.08
N ASP A 173 -8.19 -10.55 14.54
CA ASP A 173 -7.71 -10.53 13.16
C ASP A 173 -6.52 -11.49 12.97
N LEU A 174 -5.61 -11.61 13.93
CA LEU A 174 -4.54 -12.61 13.93
C LEU A 174 -5.11 -14.05 13.97
N ALA A 175 -6.15 -14.29 14.75
CA ALA A 175 -6.83 -15.60 14.78
C ALA A 175 -7.53 -15.89 13.43
N ARG A 176 -8.14 -14.88 12.78
CA ARG A 176 -8.72 -15.01 11.44
C ARG A 176 -7.63 -15.31 10.39
N LEU A 177 -6.51 -14.65 10.48
CA LEU A 177 -5.36 -14.87 9.59
C LEU A 177 -4.85 -16.31 9.67
N ARG A 178 -4.59 -16.81 10.89
CA ARG A 178 -4.14 -18.20 11.11
C ARG A 178 -5.13 -19.22 10.53
N ARG A 179 -6.44 -19.01 10.76
CA ARG A 179 -7.48 -19.88 10.19
C ARG A 179 -7.49 -19.84 8.67
N TRP A 180 -7.41 -18.67 8.08
CA TRP A 180 -7.40 -18.47 6.64
C TRP A 180 -6.18 -19.15 5.99
N GLU A 181 -5.00 -19.03 6.57
CA GLU A 181 -3.79 -19.72 6.12
C GLU A 181 -3.95 -21.24 6.18
N TYR A 182 -4.42 -21.76 7.31
CA TYR A 182 -4.68 -23.19 7.49
C TYR A 182 -5.65 -23.75 6.44
N GLU A 183 -6.74 -23.04 6.16
CA GLU A 183 -7.73 -23.45 5.18
C GLU A 183 -7.15 -23.47 3.76
N ARG A 184 -6.27 -22.52 3.42
CA ARG A 184 -5.61 -22.46 2.11
C ARG A 184 -4.60 -23.58 1.92
N VAL A 185 -3.79 -23.91 2.91
CA VAL A 185 -2.89 -25.06 2.87
C VAL A 185 -3.69 -26.34 2.65
N ARG A 186 -4.72 -26.56 3.44
CA ARG A 186 -5.59 -27.74 3.33
C ARG A 186 -6.31 -27.84 1.97
N THR A 187 -6.65 -26.71 1.36
CA THR A 187 -7.30 -26.71 0.04
C THR A 187 -6.31 -27.03 -1.07
N ARG A 188 -5.04 -26.61 -0.94
CA ARG A 188 -3.98 -26.96 -1.90
C ARG A 188 -3.59 -28.44 -1.84
N GLU A 189 -3.64 -29.04 -0.66
CA GLU A 189 -3.33 -30.46 -0.43
C GLU A 189 -4.45 -31.41 -0.87
N ARG A 190 -5.68 -30.92 -1.09
CA ARG A 190 -6.76 -31.74 -1.62
C ARG A 190 -6.49 -32.09 -3.08
N PRO A 191 -6.26 -33.38 -3.42
CA PRO A 191 -6.10 -33.79 -4.80
C PRO A 191 -7.36 -33.41 -5.60
N SER A 192 -7.16 -32.79 -6.75
CA SER A 192 -8.23 -32.51 -7.69
C SER A 192 -9.01 -33.79 -7.94
N PRO A 193 -10.37 -33.80 -7.86
CA PRO A 193 -11.14 -34.99 -8.19
C PRO A 193 -10.77 -35.39 -9.63
N ARG A 194 -10.19 -36.59 -9.79
CA ARG A 194 -9.90 -37.16 -11.11
C ARG A 194 -11.19 -37.06 -11.88
N ARG A 195 -11.21 -36.30 -12.96
CA ARG A 195 -12.28 -36.32 -13.96
C ARG A 195 -12.43 -37.79 -14.34
N GLY A 196 -13.55 -38.35 -13.93
CA GLY A 196 -13.89 -39.74 -14.20
C GLY A 196 -13.74 -40.06 -15.69
N GLY A 197 -13.08 -41.16 -15.95
CA GLY A 197 -12.70 -41.61 -17.26
C GLY A 197 -13.91 -41.58 -18.23
N GLU A 198 -13.66 -40.96 -19.32
CA GLU A 198 -14.41 -41.14 -20.57
C GLU A 198 -14.37 -42.64 -20.90
N ARG A 199 -15.52 -43.27 -20.71
CA ARG A 199 -15.68 -44.68 -21.09
C ARG A 199 -15.65 -44.73 -22.60
N ASP A 200 -14.55 -45.23 -23.12
CA ASP A 200 -14.49 -45.72 -24.52
C ASP A 200 -15.60 -46.74 -24.75
N ASN A 201 -16.65 -46.30 -25.38
CA ASN A 201 -17.69 -47.15 -25.88
C ASN A 201 -17.35 -47.46 -27.35
N VAL A 202 -16.28 -48.26 -27.54
CA VAL A 202 -16.06 -48.91 -28.84
C VAL A 202 -17.04 -50.06 -28.92
N ARG A 203 -18.15 -49.83 -29.60
CA ARG A 203 -19.04 -50.88 -30.06
C ARG A 203 -18.56 -51.37 -31.42
N ALA A 204 -18.04 -52.58 -31.45
CA ALA A 204 -17.87 -53.38 -32.64
C ALA A 204 -19.26 -53.72 -33.21
N ALA A 205 -19.42 -53.50 -34.51
CA ALA A 205 -20.21 -54.26 -35.47
C ALA A 205 -19.83 -53.81 -36.87
#